data_e95e8cca530eeec52747f20f42b89d68
#
_entry.id   e95e8cca530eeec52747f20f42b89d68
#
_cell.length_a   1.000
_cell.length_b   1.000
_cell.length_c   1.000
_cell.angle_alpha   90.00
_cell.angle_beta   90.00
_cell.angle_gamma   90.00
#
_symmetry.space_group_name_H-M   'P 1'
#
loop_
_entity.id
_entity.type
_entity.pdbx_description
1 polymer ?
#
loop_
_entity_poly.entity_id
_entity_poly.type
_entity_poly.pdbx_seq_one_letter_code
_entity_poly.pdbx_strand_id
1 'polypeptide(L)'
;SFTSGTTSSGTSGEISIATGTATNGKGGDILMSIGSGTMYPGGDIVATAGLSTATTAGTGGAVSITTGYGHSTSSGKFIVQTSDAGTSGVSGAMSFTTGTTSTGASGSISLFTGAATNGEGGDVLVSVGKSKTDTGGDIYAIAGDSEPFTGGAISLTTGEGTDTSSGAFIVRTVNAGVLGTSGLMSFTSGTTSSGTSGMVTIAT
;
A
#
# COMPACT_ATOMS: atom_id res chain seq x y z
N SER A 1 1.46 -27.24 -19.09
CA SER A 1 0.54 -26.60 -18.15
C SER A 1 0.19 -27.56 -17.02
N PHE A 2 0.01 -27.01 -15.82
CA PHE A 2 -0.53 -27.74 -14.67
C PHE A 2 -1.96 -27.25 -14.46
N THR A 3 -2.95 -28.12 -14.60
CA THR A 3 -4.37 -27.74 -14.44
C THR A 3 -5.08 -28.82 -13.63
N SER A 4 -5.95 -28.41 -12.70
CA SER A 4 -6.93 -29.33 -12.12
C SER A 4 -8.09 -29.53 -13.11
N GLY A 5 -8.81 -30.64 -12.97
CA GLY A 5 -9.98 -30.93 -13.82
C GLY A 5 -11.13 -29.95 -13.58
N THR A 6 -11.98 -29.80 -14.58
CA THR A 6 -13.26 -29.06 -14.46
C THR A 6 -14.36 -29.97 -13.90
N THR A 7 -15.33 -29.39 -13.20
CA THR A 7 -16.54 -30.11 -12.77
C THR A 7 -17.79 -29.33 -13.15
N SER A 8 -18.85 -30.05 -13.47
CA SER A 8 -20.17 -29.43 -13.69
C SER A 8 -21.00 -29.34 -12.40
N SER A 9 -20.60 -30.04 -11.33
CA SER A 9 -21.30 -30.08 -10.05
C SER A 9 -20.31 -30.37 -8.93
N GLY A 10 -20.25 -29.51 -7.92
CA GLY A 10 -19.31 -29.62 -6.82
C GLY A 10 -18.02 -28.78 -7.03
N THR A 11 -16.97 -29.06 -6.26
CA THR A 11 -15.68 -28.36 -6.30
C THR A 11 -14.71 -29.02 -7.28
N SER A 12 -13.96 -28.22 -8.04
CA SER A 12 -12.81 -28.71 -8.84
C SER A 12 -11.64 -29.10 -7.96
N GLY A 13 -10.65 -29.84 -8.51
CA GLY A 13 -9.46 -30.24 -7.78
C GLY A 13 -8.55 -29.06 -7.43
N GLU A 14 -7.75 -29.25 -6.41
CA GLU A 14 -6.69 -28.34 -5.94
C GLU A 14 -5.37 -28.61 -6.69
N ILE A 15 -4.56 -27.57 -6.88
CA ILE A 15 -3.13 -27.68 -7.19
C ILE A 15 -2.34 -27.14 -6.01
N SER A 16 -1.51 -27.99 -5.38
CA SER A 16 -0.67 -27.62 -4.27
C SER A 16 0.82 -27.77 -4.64
N ILE A 17 1.62 -26.73 -4.37
CA ILE A 17 3.08 -26.75 -4.52
C ILE A 17 3.69 -26.44 -3.16
N ALA A 18 4.36 -27.41 -2.56
CA ALA A 18 4.92 -27.27 -1.22
C ALA A 18 6.31 -27.94 -1.13
N THR A 19 7.16 -27.41 -0.27
CA THR A 19 8.41 -28.05 0.14
C THR A 19 8.22 -28.76 1.49
N GLY A 20 9.03 -29.77 1.74
CA GLY A 20 8.99 -30.53 3.00
C GLY A 20 9.55 -29.75 4.18
N THR A 21 9.19 -30.20 5.39
CA THR A 21 9.78 -29.72 6.65
C THR A 21 11.17 -30.29 6.87
N ALA A 22 12.07 -29.53 7.48
CA ALA A 22 13.37 -30.02 7.93
C ALA A 22 13.44 -30.01 9.46
N THR A 23 13.81 -31.15 10.07
CA THR A 23 13.88 -31.28 11.54
C THR A 23 15.13 -30.61 12.12
N ASN A 24 16.27 -30.70 11.44
CA ASN A 24 17.56 -30.17 11.90
C ASN A 24 18.25 -29.30 10.84
N GLY A 25 17.49 -28.59 10.00
CA GLY A 25 18.04 -27.76 8.94
C GLY A 25 17.02 -26.75 8.41
N LYS A 26 17.41 -25.99 7.37
CA LYS A 26 16.54 -25.07 6.67
C LYS A 26 15.50 -25.86 5.83
N GLY A 27 14.23 -25.46 5.85
CA GLY A 27 13.22 -25.95 4.93
C GLY A 27 13.56 -25.58 3.47
N GLY A 28 12.98 -26.30 2.51
CA GLY A 28 13.20 -26.04 1.09
C GLY A 28 12.57 -24.72 0.63
N ASP A 29 13.10 -24.16 -0.46
CA ASP A 29 12.60 -22.94 -1.11
C ASP A 29 11.72 -23.30 -2.31
N ILE A 30 10.73 -22.46 -2.63
CA ILE A 30 10.02 -22.44 -3.92
C ILE A 30 10.49 -21.19 -4.66
N LEU A 31 11.14 -21.35 -5.83
CA LEU A 31 11.61 -20.26 -6.66
C LEU A 31 10.76 -20.17 -7.93
N MET A 32 10.11 -19.02 -8.17
CA MET A 32 9.45 -18.70 -9.41
C MET A 32 10.23 -17.59 -10.11
N SER A 33 10.78 -17.86 -11.29
CA SER A 33 11.54 -16.89 -12.07
C SER A 33 11.16 -16.99 -13.55
N ILE A 34 11.08 -15.85 -14.20
CA ILE A 34 10.72 -15.74 -15.61
C ILE A 34 11.96 -15.32 -16.41
N GLY A 35 12.08 -15.86 -17.62
CA GLY A 35 13.21 -15.60 -18.50
C GLY A 35 13.27 -14.16 -19.00
N SER A 36 14.49 -13.68 -19.23
CA SER A 36 14.76 -12.38 -19.85
C SER A 36 14.54 -12.42 -21.37
N GLY A 37 14.05 -11.31 -21.94
CA GLY A 37 14.05 -11.07 -23.38
C GLY A 37 15.32 -10.32 -23.79
N THR A 38 15.95 -10.69 -24.91
CA THR A 38 17.13 -9.99 -25.45
C THR A 38 16.79 -8.99 -26.56
N MET A 39 15.69 -9.23 -27.30
CA MET A 39 15.19 -8.35 -28.38
C MET A 39 13.76 -7.86 -28.14
N TYR A 40 13.06 -8.46 -27.19
CA TYR A 40 11.68 -8.17 -26.83
C TYR A 40 11.54 -8.09 -25.29
N PRO A 41 10.42 -7.59 -24.75
CA PRO A 41 10.18 -7.58 -23.31
C PRO A 41 10.36 -8.96 -22.66
N GLY A 42 10.74 -8.97 -21.37
CA GLY A 42 10.70 -10.18 -20.56
C GLY A 42 9.27 -10.69 -20.36
N GLY A 43 9.13 -11.93 -19.90
CA GLY A 43 7.80 -12.48 -19.58
C GLY A 43 7.27 -11.99 -18.22
N ASP A 44 5.99 -12.26 -17.95
CA ASP A 44 5.24 -11.80 -16.77
C ASP A 44 4.99 -12.92 -15.77
N ILE A 45 4.83 -12.57 -14.49
CA ILE A 45 4.19 -13.39 -13.46
C ILE A 45 2.81 -12.79 -13.18
N VAL A 46 1.74 -13.55 -13.48
CA VAL A 46 0.36 -13.13 -13.25
C VAL A 46 -0.29 -14.07 -12.24
N ALA A 47 -0.77 -13.52 -11.11
CA ALA A 47 -1.54 -14.24 -10.10
C ALA A 47 -2.95 -13.64 -10.00
N THR A 48 -3.97 -14.45 -10.31
CA THR A 48 -5.38 -14.03 -10.31
C THR A 48 -6.21 -15.02 -9.50
N ALA A 49 -6.96 -14.53 -8.53
CA ALA A 49 -7.93 -15.33 -7.79
C ALA A 49 -9.21 -15.57 -8.63
N GLY A 50 -9.95 -16.62 -8.30
CA GLY A 50 -11.14 -17.02 -9.06
C GLY A 50 -12.28 -16.03 -8.97
N LEU A 51 -12.97 -15.83 -10.09
CA LEU A 51 -14.21 -15.06 -10.17
C LEU A 51 -15.40 -15.91 -9.67
N SER A 52 -16.34 -15.29 -8.96
CA SER A 52 -17.67 -15.88 -8.70
C SER A 52 -18.71 -15.26 -9.64
N THR A 53 -19.49 -16.10 -10.29
CA THR A 53 -20.64 -15.69 -11.15
C THR A 53 -21.98 -15.95 -10.45
N ALA A 54 -21.98 -16.34 -9.17
CA ALA A 54 -23.20 -16.60 -8.42
C ALA A 54 -24.03 -15.31 -8.26
N THR A 55 -25.35 -15.41 -8.53
CA THR A 55 -26.27 -14.25 -8.51
C THR A 55 -26.86 -13.99 -7.12
N THR A 56 -26.81 -14.96 -6.20
CA THR A 56 -27.47 -14.87 -4.88
C THR A 56 -26.52 -14.91 -3.70
N ALA A 57 -25.42 -15.61 -3.78
CA ALA A 57 -24.39 -15.66 -2.73
C ALA A 57 -23.08 -16.21 -3.32
N GLY A 58 -22.09 -15.41 -3.41
CA GLY A 58 -20.75 -15.83 -3.84
C GLY A 58 -19.77 -14.69 -3.79
N THR A 59 -18.67 -14.90 -3.10
CA THR A 59 -17.53 -13.98 -3.08
C THR A 59 -16.45 -14.50 -4.04
N GLY A 60 -15.71 -13.62 -4.68
CA GLY A 60 -14.50 -13.97 -5.42
C GLY A 60 -13.44 -14.59 -4.53
N GLY A 61 -12.50 -15.31 -5.11
CA GLY A 61 -11.36 -15.86 -4.39
C GLY A 61 -10.43 -14.77 -3.86
N ALA A 62 -9.61 -15.10 -2.85
CA ALA A 62 -8.61 -14.22 -2.27
C ALA A 62 -7.18 -14.59 -2.71
N VAL A 63 -6.29 -13.59 -2.77
CA VAL A 63 -4.83 -13.78 -2.82
C VAL A 63 -4.28 -13.40 -1.46
N SER A 64 -3.58 -14.33 -0.78
CA SER A 64 -2.98 -14.11 0.53
C SER A 64 -1.48 -14.43 0.50
N ILE A 65 -0.66 -13.49 0.98
CA ILE A 65 0.79 -13.64 1.06
C ILE A 65 1.23 -13.32 2.49
N THR A 66 1.83 -14.30 3.18
CA THR A 66 2.27 -14.17 4.57
C THR A 66 3.69 -14.67 4.72
N THR A 67 4.52 -13.94 5.45
CA THR A 67 5.89 -14.36 5.78
C THR A 67 5.93 -15.33 6.95
N GLY A 68 7.01 -16.12 7.07
CA GLY A 68 7.17 -17.09 8.14
C GLY A 68 7.39 -16.46 9.51
N TYR A 69 6.84 -17.10 10.54
CA TYR A 69 7.02 -16.75 11.95
C TYR A 69 8.36 -17.27 12.47
N GLY A 70 9.06 -16.47 13.27
CA GLY A 70 10.27 -16.87 13.98
C GLY A 70 9.98 -17.04 15.48
N HIS A 71 10.05 -18.28 16.00
CA HIS A 71 9.69 -18.58 17.39
C HIS A 71 10.55 -17.85 18.43
N SER A 72 11.85 -17.75 18.21
CA SER A 72 12.80 -17.11 19.14
C SER A 72 13.65 -16.02 18.48
N THR A 73 13.31 -15.62 17.25
CA THR A 73 14.05 -14.66 16.43
C THR A 73 13.09 -13.85 15.59
N SER A 74 13.60 -13.12 14.60
CA SER A 74 12.80 -12.30 13.71
C SER A 74 11.95 -13.13 12.75
N SER A 75 10.77 -12.64 12.38
CA SER A 75 9.97 -13.13 11.26
C SER A 75 10.63 -12.84 9.91
N GLY A 76 10.14 -13.47 8.85
CA GLY A 76 10.58 -13.20 7.48
C GLY A 76 10.25 -11.79 7.03
N LYS A 77 11.01 -11.26 6.05
CA LYS A 77 10.75 -9.98 5.40
C LYS A 77 9.82 -10.17 4.20
N PHE A 78 8.91 -9.23 3.98
CA PHE A 78 8.14 -9.11 2.75
C PHE A 78 8.65 -7.89 1.97
N ILE A 79 9.17 -8.09 0.74
CA ILE A 79 9.76 -7.04 -0.08
C ILE A 79 9.04 -7.01 -1.42
N VAL A 80 8.51 -5.83 -1.80
CA VAL A 80 7.94 -5.56 -3.13
C VAL A 80 8.64 -4.32 -3.68
N GLN A 81 9.29 -4.45 -4.84
CA GLN A 81 9.98 -3.34 -5.48
C GLN A 81 9.96 -3.49 -6.99
N THR A 82 9.97 -2.37 -7.71
CA THR A 82 10.25 -2.33 -9.14
C THR A 82 11.75 -2.18 -9.36
N SER A 83 12.28 -2.77 -10.43
CA SER A 83 13.69 -2.63 -10.80
C SER A 83 14.00 -1.22 -11.29
N ASP A 84 15.28 -0.85 -11.20
CA ASP A 84 15.78 0.39 -11.80
C ASP A 84 15.58 0.38 -13.33
N ALA A 85 15.30 1.54 -13.89
CA ALA A 85 15.32 1.72 -15.34
C ALA A 85 16.77 1.67 -15.85
N GLY A 86 16.94 1.32 -17.13
CA GLY A 86 18.22 1.44 -17.82
C GLY A 86 18.62 2.91 -18.06
N THR A 87 19.59 3.12 -18.93
CA THR A 87 20.14 4.47 -19.24
C THR A 87 19.12 5.44 -19.83
N SER A 88 18.05 4.94 -20.43
CA SER A 88 16.93 5.72 -20.98
C SER A 88 15.62 5.02 -20.65
N GLY A 89 14.71 5.72 -20.02
CA GLY A 89 13.40 5.18 -19.66
C GLY A 89 12.99 5.55 -18.24
N VAL A 90 11.83 5.05 -17.83
CA VAL A 90 11.29 5.20 -16.48
C VAL A 90 11.21 3.84 -15.77
N SER A 91 11.40 3.82 -14.47
CA SER A 91 11.18 2.62 -13.66
C SER A 91 9.70 2.20 -13.67
N GLY A 92 9.43 0.93 -13.36
CA GLY A 92 8.06 0.44 -13.27
C GLY A 92 7.25 1.16 -12.20
N ALA A 93 5.94 1.30 -12.42
CA ALA A 93 5.02 1.80 -11.43
C ALA A 93 4.61 0.71 -10.43
N MET A 94 4.31 1.09 -9.19
CA MET A 94 3.67 0.26 -8.18
C MET A 94 2.30 0.87 -7.85
N SER A 95 1.22 0.09 -7.96
CA SER A 95 -0.15 0.57 -7.73
C SER A 95 -0.90 -0.35 -6.77
N PHE A 96 -1.55 0.23 -5.77
CA PHE A 96 -2.47 -0.43 -4.85
C PHE A 96 -3.83 0.24 -4.97
N THR A 97 -4.81 -0.47 -5.49
CA THR A 97 -6.18 0.04 -5.70
C THR A 97 -7.21 -0.98 -5.24
N THR A 98 -8.33 -0.49 -4.71
CA THR A 98 -9.53 -1.32 -4.47
C THR A 98 -10.47 -1.20 -5.66
N GLY A 99 -11.29 -2.23 -5.87
CA GLY A 99 -12.30 -2.22 -6.93
C GLY A 99 -13.43 -1.24 -6.65
N THR A 100 -14.15 -0.87 -7.71
CA THR A 100 -15.38 -0.08 -7.64
C THR A 100 -16.58 -0.96 -7.26
N THR A 101 -17.61 -0.35 -6.70
CA THR A 101 -18.89 -1.00 -6.43
C THR A 101 -20.04 -0.16 -6.97
N SER A 102 -21.11 -0.80 -7.42
CA SER A 102 -22.34 -0.10 -7.84
C SER A 102 -23.31 0.13 -6.68
N THR A 103 -23.28 -0.74 -5.67
CA THR A 103 -24.13 -0.65 -4.47
C THR A 103 -23.34 -1.15 -3.27
N GLY A 104 -23.29 -0.38 -2.20
CA GLY A 104 -22.51 -0.68 -1.01
C GLY A 104 -21.15 0.04 -0.96
N ALA A 105 -20.34 -0.26 0.04
CA ALA A 105 -19.02 0.36 0.22
C ALA A 105 -17.95 -0.34 -0.63
N SER A 106 -16.98 0.42 -1.15
CA SER A 106 -15.75 -0.13 -1.73
C SER A 106 -14.82 -0.68 -0.64
N GLY A 107 -13.83 -1.49 -1.04
CA GLY A 107 -12.81 -2.00 -0.13
C GLY A 107 -11.92 -0.88 0.44
N SER A 108 -11.19 -1.18 1.50
CA SER A 108 -10.19 -0.29 2.11
C SER A 108 -8.77 -0.74 1.82
N ILE A 109 -7.82 0.19 1.83
CA ILE A 109 -6.38 -0.06 1.91
C ILE A 109 -5.91 0.32 3.31
N SER A 110 -5.27 -0.62 4.02
CA SER A 110 -4.80 -0.41 5.39
C SER A 110 -3.30 -0.69 5.49
N LEU A 111 -2.55 0.25 6.09
CA LEU A 111 -1.11 0.16 6.34
C LEU A 111 -0.90 0.35 7.85
N PHE A 112 -0.48 -0.71 8.53
CA PHE A 112 -0.23 -0.70 9.98
C PHE A 112 1.14 -1.29 10.29
N THR A 113 1.79 -0.78 11.31
CA THR A 113 2.88 -1.45 12.01
C THR A 113 2.33 -2.20 13.22
N GLY A 114 2.96 -3.32 13.57
CA GLY A 114 2.57 -4.11 14.75
C GLY A 114 2.92 -3.40 16.05
N ALA A 115 2.20 -3.72 17.12
CA ALA A 115 2.54 -3.27 18.46
C ALA A 115 3.79 -3.98 19.00
N ALA A 116 4.64 -3.24 19.70
CA ALA A 116 5.76 -3.78 20.47
C ALA A 116 5.44 -3.75 21.97
N THR A 117 5.65 -4.88 22.66
CA THR A 117 5.39 -4.97 24.11
C THR A 117 6.56 -4.46 24.96
N ASN A 118 7.80 -4.72 24.53
CA ASN A 118 9.02 -4.35 25.27
C ASN A 118 10.06 -3.70 24.35
N GLY A 119 9.63 -2.89 23.39
CA GLY A 119 10.51 -2.22 22.44
C GLY A 119 9.79 -1.08 21.75
N GLU A 120 10.47 -0.41 20.84
CA GLU A 120 9.91 0.65 20.02
C GLU A 120 8.98 0.08 18.95
N GLY A 121 7.85 0.75 18.68
CA GLY A 121 6.97 0.42 17.56
C GLY A 121 7.65 0.70 16.23
N GLY A 122 7.23 -0.01 15.18
CA GLY A 122 7.77 0.23 13.83
C GLY A 122 7.23 1.52 13.20
N ASP A 123 7.98 2.08 12.24
CA ASP A 123 7.63 3.30 11.51
C ASP A 123 6.89 3.00 10.21
N VAL A 124 6.08 3.96 9.76
CA VAL A 124 5.59 4.08 8.38
C VAL A 124 6.26 5.28 7.73
N LEU A 125 7.14 5.06 6.76
CA LEU A 125 7.85 6.11 6.03
C LEU A 125 7.25 6.30 4.65
N VAL A 126 6.77 7.52 4.34
CA VAL A 126 6.36 7.94 2.99
C VAL A 126 7.33 9.01 2.51
N SER A 127 8.09 8.71 1.45
CA SER A 127 9.14 9.60 0.94
C SER A 127 9.20 9.54 -0.58
N VAL A 128 9.42 10.69 -1.20
CA VAL A 128 9.62 10.81 -2.65
C VAL A 128 11.10 11.04 -2.96
N GLY A 129 11.59 10.38 -4.00
CA GLY A 129 12.99 10.46 -4.42
C GLY A 129 13.38 11.84 -4.92
N LYS A 130 14.68 12.17 -4.78
CA LYS A 130 15.26 13.43 -5.27
C LYS A 130 15.45 13.41 -6.79
N SER A 131 15.01 14.46 -7.48
CA SER A 131 15.47 14.77 -8.86
C SER A 131 16.80 15.55 -8.83
N LYS A 132 17.65 15.33 -9.84
CA LYS A 132 18.93 16.06 -10.03
C LYS A 132 18.85 17.13 -11.12
N THR A 133 17.96 16.99 -12.08
CA THR A 133 17.93 17.79 -13.32
C THR A 133 16.56 18.38 -13.61
N ASP A 134 15.54 18.03 -12.83
CA ASP A 134 14.16 18.45 -13.03
C ASP A 134 13.46 18.66 -11.67
N THR A 135 12.18 18.98 -11.68
CA THR A 135 11.35 19.12 -10.47
C THR A 135 11.30 17.82 -9.68
N GLY A 136 11.21 17.91 -8.35
CA GLY A 136 10.94 16.76 -7.48
C GLY A 136 9.52 16.25 -7.68
N GLY A 137 9.27 15.00 -7.29
CA GLY A 137 7.90 14.47 -7.26
C GLY A 137 7.14 14.93 -6.02
N ASP A 138 5.82 14.77 -6.04
CA ASP A 138 4.89 15.26 -5.02
C ASP A 138 4.30 14.13 -4.17
N ILE A 139 3.80 14.47 -2.99
CA ILE A 139 2.94 13.63 -2.15
C ILE A 139 1.55 14.27 -2.11
N TYR A 140 0.53 13.57 -2.60
CA TYR A 140 -0.87 13.99 -2.53
C TYR A 140 -1.64 13.15 -1.51
N ALA A 141 -2.37 13.81 -0.60
CA ALA A 141 -3.33 13.18 0.29
C ALA A 141 -4.70 13.88 0.08
N ILE A 142 -5.66 13.15 -0.48
CA ILE A 142 -6.97 13.69 -0.87
C ILE A 142 -8.04 12.76 -0.29
N ALA A 143 -9.02 13.32 0.43
CA ALA A 143 -10.21 12.60 0.85
C ALA A 143 -11.25 12.55 -0.28
N GLY A 144 -12.14 11.56 -0.23
CA GLY A 144 -13.15 11.37 -1.27
C GLY A 144 -14.27 12.40 -1.23
N ASP A 145 -14.75 12.77 -2.40
CA ASP A 145 -15.95 13.60 -2.57
C ASP A 145 -17.22 12.78 -2.36
N SER A 146 -18.32 13.43 -2.03
CA SER A 146 -19.64 12.80 -1.89
C SER A 146 -20.75 13.72 -2.45
N GLU A 147 -21.69 13.13 -3.16
CA GLU A 147 -22.94 13.72 -3.59
C GLU A 147 -24.10 12.76 -3.24
N PRO A 148 -25.11 13.16 -2.43
CA PRO A 148 -25.37 14.47 -1.80
C PRO A 148 -24.96 14.54 -0.30
N PHE A 149 -24.07 13.68 0.17
CA PHE A 149 -23.71 13.55 1.58
C PHE A 149 -22.40 14.31 1.91
N THR A 150 -21.95 14.20 3.15
CA THR A 150 -20.70 14.82 3.60
C THR A 150 -19.48 14.11 2.98
N GLY A 151 -18.53 14.86 2.45
CA GLY A 151 -17.25 14.35 1.94
C GLY A 151 -16.38 13.74 3.04
N GLY A 152 -15.36 13.00 2.63
CA GLY A 152 -14.40 12.36 3.54
C GLY A 152 -13.52 13.37 4.28
N ALA A 153 -12.88 12.94 5.36
CA ALA A 153 -11.96 13.74 6.15
C ALA A 153 -10.51 13.20 6.07
N ILE A 154 -9.52 14.10 6.22
CA ILE A 154 -8.14 13.76 6.51
C ILE A 154 -7.88 14.08 7.99
N SER A 155 -7.47 13.07 8.79
CA SER A 155 -7.13 13.23 10.20
C SER A 155 -5.69 12.84 10.46
N LEU A 156 -4.92 13.73 11.08
CA LEU A 156 -3.52 13.52 11.45
C LEU A 156 -3.38 13.74 12.96
N THR A 157 -3.02 12.70 13.71
CA THR A 157 -2.94 12.75 15.18
C THR A 157 -1.62 12.14 15.62
N THR A 158 -0.95 12.76 16.56
CA THR A 158 0.27 12.24 17.20
C THR A 158 -0.08 11.26 18.32
N GLY A 159 0.89 10.42 18.70
CA GLY A 159 0.73 9.46 19.80
C GLY A 159 0.73 10.12 21.16
N GLU A 160 -0.01 9.52 22.10
CA GLU A 160 0.00 9.89 23.53
C GLU A 160 1.17 9.22 24.25
N GLY A 161 1.77 9.95 25.18
CA GLY A 161 2.67 9.39 26.19
C GLY A 161 1.97 9.42 27.55
N THR A 162 1.58 8.27 28.09
CA THR A 162 0.83 8.18 29.35
C THR A 162 1.61 8.67 30.56
N ASP A 163 2.91 8.42 30.59
CA ASP A 163 3.80 8.79 31.71
C ASP A 163 4.86 9.83 31.30
N THR A 164 4.86 10.25 30.04
CA THR A 164 5.83 11.18 29.46
C THR A 164 5.18 12.12 28.47
N SER A 165 5.96 12.74 27.59
CA SER A 165 5.44 13.68 26.58
C SER A 165 4.77 12.96 25.40
N SER A 166 3.73 13.55 24.83
CA SER A 166 3.15 13.16 23.55
C SER A 166 4.12 13.43 22.39
N GLY A 167 3.85 12.79 21.24
CA GLY A 167 4.60 13.03 20.02
C GLY A 167 4.41 14.45 19.46
N ALA A 168 5.38 14.95 18.71
CA ALA A 168 5.30 16.24 18.04
C ALA A 168 4.68 16.12 16.63
N PHE A 169 3.84 17.08 16.25
CA PHE A 169 3.36 17.27 14.89
C PHE A 169 4.11 18.43 14.23
N ILE A 170 4.94 18.16 13.22
CA ILE A 170 5.82 19.14 12.60
C ILE A 170 5.47 19.30 11.13
N VAL A 171 5.07 20.49 10.72
CA VAL A 171 4.84 20.87 9.31
C VAL A 171 5.74 22.05 8.98
N ARG A 172 6.57 21.92 7.94
CA ARG A 172 7.46 22.99 7.52
C ARG A 172 7.76 22.92 6.03
N THR A 173 7.98 24.06 5.39
CA THR A 173 8.67 24.17 4.12
C THR A 173 10.18 24.27 4.36
N VAL A 174 10.98 23.69 3.46
CA VAL A 174 12.45 23.78 3.56
C VAL A 174 12.96 25.08 2.95
N ASN A 175 14.20 25.46 3.29
CA ASN A 175 14.84 26.64 2.72
C ASN A 175 15.01 26.49 1.20
N ALA A 176 14.81 27.58 0.48
CA ALA A 176 15.17 27.66 -0.93
C ALA A 176 16.69 27.63 -1.11
N GLY A 177 17.13 27.28 -2.32
CA GLY A 177 18.51 27.44 -2.74
C GLY A 177 18.88 28.92 -2.97
N VAL A 178 20.08 29.14 -3.56
CA VAL A 178 20.68 30.48 -3.73
C VAL A 178 19.82 31.45 -4.56
N LEU A 179 19.01 30.97 -5.48
CA LEU A 179 18.26 31.78 -6.45
C LEU A 179 16.74 31.50 -6.43
N GLY A 180 16.18 31.11 -5.30
CA GLY A 180 14.76 30.76 -5.24
C GLY A 180 14.05 31.33 -4.02
N THR A 181 12.74 31.16 -3.98
CA THR A 181 11.89 31.41 -2.79
C THR A 181 11.49 30.08 -2.14
N SER A 182 11.39 30.06 -0.81
CA SER A 182 10.90 28.87 -0.08
C SER A 182 9.43 28.62 -0.43
N GLY A 183 8.99 27.37 -0.25
CA GLY A 183 7.60 26.97 -0.51
C GLY A 183 6.60 27.71 0.37
N LEU A 184 5.39 27.90 -0.13
CA LEU A 184 4.26 28.43 0.61
C LEU A 184 3.68 27.37 1.55
N MET A 185 3.28 27.77 2.75
CA MET A 185 2.39 27.02 3.63
C MET A 185 1.06 27.77 3.72
N SER A 186 -0.05 27.11 3.34
CA SER A 186 -1.38 27.74 3.31
C SER A 186 -2.41 26.88 4.01
N PHE A 187 -3.18 27.49 4.91
CA PHE A 187 -4.34 26.89 5.58
C PHE A 187 -5.58 27.70 5.24
N THR A 188 -6.51 27.12 4.48
CA THR A 188 -7.73 27.78 4.07
C THR A 188 -8.92 26.85 4.28
N SER A 189 -10.06 27.40 4.71
CA SER A 189 -11.33 26.72 4.64
C SER A 189 -11.97 26.98 3.26
N GLY A 190 -12.81 26.02 2.82
CA GLY A 190 -13.56 26.16 1.57
C GLY A 190 -14.65 27.24 1.65
N THR A 191 -15.14 27.68 0.50
CA THR A 191 -16.32 28.56 0.35
C THR A 191 -17.60 27.75 0.25
N THR A 192 -18.73 28.36 0.60
CA THR A 192 -20.06 27.79 0.40
C THR A 192 -20.96 28.78 -0.35
N SER A 193 -21.86 28.25 -1.18
CA SER A 193 -22.85 29.07 -1.87
C SER A 193 -24.08 29.36 -0.98
N SER A 194 -24.33 28.54 0.04
CA SER A 194 -25.47 28.67 0.96
C SER A 194 -25.11 27.99 2.27
N GLY A 195 -24.97 28.75 3.33
CA GLY A 195 -24.55 28.27 4.64
C GLY A 195 -23.29 28.98 5.16
N THR A 196 -22.56 28.36 6.08
CA THR A 196 -21.32 28.90 6.65
C THR A 196 -20.11 28.11 6.17
N SER A 197 -19.02 28.78 5.81
CA SER A 197 -17.72 28.15 5.53
C SER A 197 -17.17 27.48 6.78
N GLY A 198 -16.26 26.50 6.59
CA GLY A 198 -15.54 25.88 7.70
C GLY A 198 -14.64 26.89 8.45
N MET A 199 -14.26 26.54 9.65
CA MET A 199 -13.39 27.34 10.50
C MET A 199 -11.97 26.78 10.51
N VAL A 200 -10.95 27.65 10.49
CA VAL A 200 -9.56 27.31 10.82
C VAL A 200 -9.32 27.69 12.27
N THR A 201 -9.01 26.72 13.12
CA THR A 201 -8.75 26.94 14.55
C THR A 201 -7.32 26.54 14.89
N ILE A 202 -6.58 27.41 15.57
CA ILE A 202 -5.29 27.10 16.19
C ILE A 202 -5.47 27.44 17.67
N ALA A 203 -5.39 26.41 18.51
CA ALA A 203 -5.58 26.56 19.97
C ALA A 203 -4.43 25.87 20.72
N THR A 204 -4.15 26.33 21.94
CA THR A 204 -3.20 25.75 22.89
C THR A 204 -3.96 25.14 24.07
#